data_5974ad9faeb4cb33fb6384985121ee3f
#
_entry.id   5974ad9faeb4cb33fb6384985121ee3f
#
_cell.length_a   1.000
_cell.length_b   1.000
_cell.length_c   1.000
_cell.angle_alpha   90.00
_cell.angle_beta   90.00
_cell.angle_gamma   90.00
#
_symmetry.space_group_name_H-M   'P 1'
#
loop_
_entity.id
_entity.type
_entity.pdbx_description
1 polymer ?
#
loop_
_entity_poly.entity_id
_entity_poly.type
_entity_poly.pdbx_seq_one_letter_code
_entity_poly.pdbx_strand_id
1 'polypeptide(L)'
;MEQIIRSGLAELDLLDRVPAQAPAQLAEYGRLLLEKNQVMNLTAIREPDQVARLHMLGCAALLQEGDFAGKQLIDVGTGAGFPGLPLKILVPSLEVTLLDSLNKRVDWLNQVIAALGLSGVRAIHARAEEQALVRGFRDSFD
;
A
#
# COMPACT_ATOMS: atom_id res chain seq x y z
N MET A 1 11.76 0.35 -12.55
CA MET A 1 10.48 -0.04 -11.87
C MET A 1 9.32 0.84 -12.28
N GLU A 2 9.52 2.14 -12.34
CA GLU A 2 8.44 3.07 -12.70
C GLU A 2 7.85 2.78 -14.08
N GLN A 3 8.70 2.47 -15.05
CA GLN A 3 8.23 2.19 -16.40
C GLN A 3 7.32 0.95 -16.48
N ILE A 4 7.67 -0.09 -15.72
CA ILE A 4 6.86 -1.30 -15.66
C ILE A 4 5.49 -1.00 -15.05
N ILE A 5 5.49 -0.19 -13.97
CA ILE A 5 4.25 0.21 -13.30
C ILE A 5 3.38 1.01 -14.26
N ARG A 6 3.97 1.98 -14.95
CA ARG A 6 3.26 2.84 -15.91
C ARG A 6 2.64 2.02 -17.03
N SER A 7 3.44 1.11 -17.63
CA SER A 7 2.97 0.26 -18.71
C SER A 7 1.85 -0.68 -18.23
N GLY A 8 2.00 -1.25 -17.05
CA GLY A 8 0.99 -2.14 -16.47
C GLY A 8 -0.32 -1.42 -16.16
N LEU A 9 -0.24 -0.20 -15.65
CA LEU A 9 -1.45 0.59 -15.40
C LEU A 9 -2.18 0.90 -16.71
N ALA A 10 -1.42 1.19 -17.77
CA ALA A 10 -2.01 1.43 -19.08
C ALA A 10 -2.73 0.17 -19.60
N GLU A 11 -2.11 -1.00 -19.42
CA GLU A 11 -2.73 -2.26 -19.84
C GLU A 11 -4.01 -2.56 -19.07
N LEU A 12 -4.12 -2.11 -17.82
CA LEU A 12 -5.31 -2.27 -17.00
C LEU A 12 -6.34 -1.15 -17.23
N ASP A 13 -6.06 -0.22 -18.14
CA ASP A 13 -6.90 0.95 -18.40
C ASP A 13 -7.03 1.85 -17.16
N LEU A 14 -6.01 1.89 -16.33
CA LEU A 14 -6.02 2.66 -15.08
C LEU A 14 -5.13 3.89 -15.13
N LEU A 15 -4.21 3.99 -16.09
CA LEU A 15 -3.20 5.05 -16.10
C LEU A 15 -3.83 6.46 -16.09
N ASP A 16 -4.91 6.65 -16.84
CA ASP A 16 -5.60 7.94 -16.91
C ASP A 16 -6.55 8.18 -15.73
N ARG A 17 -6.70 7.18 -14.86
CA ARG A 17 -7.64 7.23 -13.74
C ARG A 17 -6.95 7.39 -12.40
N VAL A 18 -5.61 7.45 -12.39
CA VAL A 18 -4.82 7.59 -11.17
C VAL A 18 -4.05 8.91 -11.24
N PRO A 19 -3.58 9.44 -10.07
CA PRO A 19 -2.80 10.68 -10.08
C PRO A 19 -1.55 10.56 -10.95
N ALA A 20 -1.15 11.66 -11.57
CA ALA A 20 0.03 11.68 -12.42
C ALA A 20 1.30 11.21 -11.70
N GLN A 21 1.39 11.49 -10.40
CA GLN A 21 2.56 11.11 -9.57
C GLN A 21 2.51 9.67 -9.08
N ALA A 22 1.39 8.96 -9.26
CA ALA A 22 1.24 7.61 -8.68
C ALA A 22 2.30 6.62 -9.16
N PRO A 23 2.64 6.53 -10.46
CA PRO A 23 3.69 5.59 -10.87
C PRO A 23 5.04 5.87 -10.20
N ALA A 24 5.42 7.14 -10.09
CA ALA A 24 6.68 7.51 -9.43
C ALA A 24 6.63 7.19 -7.93
N GLN A 25 5.52 7.45 -7.27
CA GLN A 25 5.35 7.14 -5.84
C GLN A 25 5.39 5.64 -5.58
N LEU A 26 4.73 4.85 -6.43
CA LEU A 26 4.78 3.39 -6.31
C LEU A 26 6.20 2.87 -6.52
N ALA A 27 6.95 3.43 -7.48
CA ALA A 27 8.33 3.05 -7.73
C ALA A 27 9.21 3.40 -6.53
N GLU A 28 9.04 4.58 -5.94
CA GLU A 28 9.81 4.98 -4.76
C GLU A 28 9.48 4.09 -3.56
N TYR A 29 8.22 3.76 -3.36
CA TYR A 29 7.82 2.82 -2.34
C TYR A 29 8.51 1.46 -2.56
N GLY A 30 8.51 0.97 -3.80
CA GLY A 30 9.19 -0.29 -4.14
C GLY A 30 10.67 -0.24 -3.85
N ARG A 31 11.32 0.89 -4.14
CA ARG A 31 12.75 1.09 -3.84
C ARG A 31 13.00 1.02 -2.34
N LEU A 32 12.17 1.72 -1.55
CA LEU A 32 12.29 1.72 -0.09
C LEU A 32 12.05 0.32 0.48
N LEU A 33 11.10 -0.42 -0.11
CA LEU A 33 10.80 -1.79 0.28
C LEU A 33 12.01 -2.70 0.07
N LEU A 34 12.63 -2.64 -1.11
CA LEU A 34 13.78 -3.46 -1.42
C LEU A 34 14.97 -3.13 -0.53
N GLU A 35 15.19 -1.84 -0.26
CA GLU A 35 16.26 -1.38 0.62
C GLU A 35 16.07 -1.95 2.04
N LYS A 36 14.87 -1.82 2.60
CA LYS A 36 14.60 -2.29 3.96
C LYS A 36 14.55 -3.81 4.05
N ASN A 37 14.17 -4.45 2.95
CA ASN A 37 14.05 -5.91 2.93
C ASN A 37 15.40 -6.61 3.14
N GLN A 38 16.51 -5.91 2.94
CA GLN A 38 17.85 -6.45 3.18
C GLN A 38 18.12 -6.69 4.67
N VAL A 39 17.46 -5.92 5.54
CA VAL A 39 17.69 -5.99 6.99
C VAL A 39 16.45 -6.45 7.76
N MET A 40 15.30 -6.50 7.11
CA MET A 40 14.05 -6.90 7.74
C MET A 40 13.20 -7.62 6.69
N ASN A 41 12.83 -8.85 6.94
CA ASN A 41 12.08 -9.66 5.96
C ASN A 41 10.65 -9.12 5.79
N LEU A 42 10.47 -8.22 4.83
CA LEU A 42 9.18 -7.63 4.51
C LEU A 42 8.46 -8.41 3.40
N THR A 43 9.22 -8.96 2.47
CA THR A 43 8.68 -9.73 1.35
C THR A 43 9.71 -10.75 0.88
N ALA A 44 9.23 -11.86 0.33
CA ALA A 44 10.08 -12.86 -0.31
C ALA A 44 10.55 -12.41 -1.70
N ILE A 45 9.89 -11.41 -2.28
CA ILE A 45 10.19 -10.91 -3.63
C ILE A 45 11.33 -9.91 -3.53
N ARG A 46 12.43 -10.17 -4.26
CA ARG A 46 13.66 -9.38 -4.16
C ARG A 46 14.08 -8.68 -5.45
N GLU A 47 13.34 -8.93 -6.54
CA GLU A 47 13.66 -8.32 -7.82
C GLU A 47 12.77 -7.11 -8.08
N PRO A 48 13.33 -5.96 -8.50
CA PRO A 48 12.52 -4.75 -8.73
C PRO A 48 11.37 -4.97 -9.70
N ASP A 49 11.61 -5.70 -10.79
CA ASP A 49 10.58 -5.96 -11.78
C ASP A 49 9.41 -6.76 -11.19
N GLN A 50 9.71 -7.72 -10.33
CA GLN A 50 8.68 -8.53 -9.68
C GLN A 50 7.94 -7.75 -8.61
N VAL A 51 8.62 -6.84 -7.90
CA VAL A 51 7.93 -5.92 -6.98
C VAL A 51 6.92 -5.10 -7.75
N ALA A 52 7.31 -4.55 -8.90
CA ALA A 52 6.40 -3.76 -9.73
C ALA A 52 5.20 -4.59 -10.19
N ARG A 53 5.44 -5.80 -10.71
CA ARG A 53 4.37 -6.62 -11.29
C ARG A 53 3.50 -7.30 -10.25
N LEU A 54 4.11 -7.92 -9.24
CA LEU A 54 3.36 -8.74 -8.28
C LEU A 54 2.78 -7.92 -7.14
N HIS A 55 3.51 -6.93 -6.65
CA HIS A 55 3.02 -6.10 -5.56
C HIS A 55 2.24 -4.88 -6.05
N MET A 56 2.87 -4.04 -6.86
CA MET A 56 2.25 -2.77 -7.23
C MET A 56 1.09 -2.96 -8.20
N LEU A 57 1.30 -3.67 -9.30
CA LEU A 57 0.23 -3.90 -10.27
C LEU A 57 -0.79 -4.89 -9.76
N GLY A 58 -0.37 -5.86 -8.93
CA GLY A 58 -1.31 -6.76 -8.29
C GLY A 58 -2.32 -6.04 -7.41
N CYS A 59 -1.87 -5.04 -6.65
CA CYS A 59 -2.77 -4.21 -5.85
C CYS A 59 -3.62 -3.30 -6.74
N ALA A 60 -3.02 -2.72 -7.79
CA ALA A 60 -3.76 -1.86 -8.71
C ALA A 60 -4.93 -2.58 -9.37
N ALA A 61 -4.78 -3.87 -9.65
CA ALA A 61 -5.85 -4.67 -10.27
C ALA A 61 -7.11 -4.69 -9.41
N LEU A 62 -7.00 -4.50 -8.08
CA LEU A 62 -8.14 -4.45 -7.20
C LEU A 62 -9.07 -3.28 -7.52
N LEU A 63 -8.56 -2.22 -8.16
CA LEU A 63 -9.39 -1.07 -8.54
C LEU A 63 -10.44 -1.44 -9.60
N GLN A 64 -10.23 -2.54 -10.31
CA GLN A 64 -11.20 -3.04 -11.28
C GLN A 64 -12.37 -3.75 -10.61
N GLU A 65 -12.20 -4.13 -9.33
CA GLU A 65 -13.22 -4.86 -8.57
C GLU A 65 -14.23 -3.95 -7.89
N GLY A 66 -13.93 -2.65 -7.76
CA GLY A 66 -14.83 -1.72 -7.07
C GLY A 66 -14.32 -0.30 -7.06
N ASP A 67 -15.15 0.59 -6.51
CA ASP A 67 -14.82 2.00 -6.35
C ASP A 67 -14.38 2.26 -4.93
N PHE A 68 -13.14 2.70 -4.77
CA PHE A 68 -12.53 2.99 -3.47
C PHE A 68 -12.52 4.48 -3.11
N ALA A 69 -12.91 5.35 -4.04
CA ALA A 69 -12.82 6.79 -3.82
C ALA A 69 -13.66 7.24 -2.64
N GLY A 70 -13.05 7.99 -1.72
CA GLY A 70 -13.74 8.54 -0.56
C GLY A 70 -14.09 7.53 0.52
N LYS A 71 -13.64 6.29 0.40
CA LYS A 71 -13.97 5.23 1.35
C LYS A 71 -12.91 5.08 2.42
N GLN A 72 -13.16 4.20 3.39
CA GLN A 72 -12.24 3.88 4.48
C GLN A 72 -11.81 2.44 4.36
N LEU A 73 -10.52 2.19 4.52
CA LEU A 73 -9.94 0.86 4.44
C LEU A 73 -9.09 0.61 5.68
N ILE A 74 -9.29 -0.54 6.31
CA ILE A 74 -8.35 -1.05 7.31
C ILE A 74 -7.67 -2.28 6.74
N ASP A 75 -6.34 -2.27 6.78
CA ASP A 75 -5.52 -3.37 6.32
C ASP A 75 -4.92 -4.05 7.55
N VAL A 76 -5.51 -5.16 7.96
CA VAL A 76 -5.10 -5.90 9.17
C VAL A 76 -3.99 -6.88 8.81
N GLY A 77 -2.90 -6.84 9.60
CA GLY A 77 -1.73 -7.65 9.31
C GLY A 77 -1.05 -7.21 8.02
N THR A 78 -0.91 -5.91 7.84
CA THR A 78 -0.51 -5.30 6.57
C THR A 78 0.91 -5.69 6.11
N GLY A 79 1.80 -6.07 7.03
CA GLY A 79 3.18 -6.43 6.70
C GLY A 79 3.95 -5.30 6.03
N ALA A 80 4.28 -5.48 4.76
CA ALA A 80 4.98 -4.46 3.98
C ALA A 80 4.08 -3.33 3.48
N GLY A 81 2.81 -3.32 3.85
CA GLY A 81 1.86 -2.28 3.49
C GLY A 81 0.89 -2.67 2.39
N PHE A 82 0.78 -3.95 2.06
CA PHE A 82 -0.07 -4.42 0.97
C PHE A 82 -1.38 -5.01 1.50
N PRO A 83 -2.51 -4.72 0.85
CA PRO A 83 -2.68 -3.86 -0.32
C PRO A 83 -2.94 -2.39 -0.01
N GLY A 84 -3.00 -2.01 1.28
CA GLY A 84 -3.50 -0.70 1.71
C GLY A 84 -2.70 0.48 1.18
N LEU A 85 -1.36 0.42 1.26
CA LEU A 85 -0.54 1.56 0.87
C LEU A 85 -0.52 1.81 -0.64
N PRO A 86 -0.36 0.78 -1.49
CA PRO A 86 -0.49 1.01 -2.93
C PRO A 86 -1.86 1.56 -3.32
N LEU A 87 -2.94 1.06 -2.69
CA LEU A 87 -4.28 1.57 -2.98
C LEU A 87 -4.41 3.04 -2.60
N LYS A 88 -3.81 3.45 -1.48
CA LYS A 88 -3.79 4.85 -1.07
C LYS A 88 -3.09 5.73 -2.11
N ILE A 89 -1.97 5.28 -2.62
CA ILE A 89 -1.22 6.02 -3.63
C ILE A 89 -2.06 6.20 -4.90
N LEU A 90 -2.77 5.14 -5.28
CA LEU A 90 -3.60 5.15 -6.50
C LEU A 90 -4.90 5.92 -6.32
N VAL A 91 -5.45 5.95 -5.10
CA VAL A 91 -6.72 6.60 -4.79
C VAL A 91 -6.53 7.52 -3.59
N PRO A 92 -6.05 8.77 -3.83
CA PRO A 92 -5.73 9.68 -2.72
C PRO A 92 -6.88 10.01 -1.78
N SER A 93 -8.13 9.91 -2.23
CA SER A 93 -9.29 10.16 -1.39
C SER A 93 -9.62 9.00 -0.45
N LEU A 94 -8.98 7.83 -0.63
CA LEU A 94 -9.14 6.69 0.26
C LEU A 94 -8.48 7.00 1.61
N GLU A 95 -9.16 6.69 2.70
CA GLU A 95 -8.57 6.79 4.03
C GLU A 95 -8.15 5.41 4.47
N VAL A 96 -6.87 5.26 4.86
CA VAL A 96 -6.28 3.95 5.12
C VAL A 96 -5.70 3.90 6.53
N THR A 97 -6.00 2.82 7.23
CA THR A 97 -5.35 2.47 8.49
C THR A 97 -4.66 1.13 8.29
N LEU A 98 -3.35 1.12 8.50
CA LEU A 98 -2.53 -0.09 8.36
C LEU A 98 -2.24 -0.62 9.77
N LEU A 99 -2.61 -1.86 10.05
CA LEU A 99 -2.40 -2.48 11.36
C LEU A 99 -1.40 -3.62 11.24
N ASP A 100 -0.43 -3.65 12.13
CA ASP A 100 0.53 -4.74 12.20
C ASP A 100 0.96 -4.98 13.64
N SER A 101 1.32 -6.22 13.95
CA SER A 101 1.72 -6.63 15.29
C SER A 101 3.20 -6.38 15.59
N LEU A 102 4.00 -6.00 14.59
CA LEU A 102 5.42 -5.74 14.77
C LEU A 102 5.72 -4.25 14.69
N ASN A 103 6.22 -3.68 15.77
CA ASN A 103 6.58 -2.27 15.84
C ASN A 103 7.56 -1.86 14.74
N LYS A 104 8.50 -2.72 14.40
CA LYS A 104 9.50 -2.42 13.38
C LYS A 104 8.85 -2.16 12.01
N ARG A 105 7.81 -2.94 11.69
CA ARG A 105 7.07 -2.74 10.43
C ARG A 105 6.28 -1.44 10.48
N VAL A 106 5.61 -1.19 11.59
CA VAL A 106 4.82 0.04 11.77
C VAL A 106 5.71 1.27 11.64
N ASP A 107 6.87 1.27 12.30
CA ASP A 107 7.80 2.38 12.23
C ASP A 107 8.27 2.62 10.79
N TRP A 108 8.62 1.55 10.08
CA TRP A 108 9.04 1.66 8.69
C TRP A 108 7.92 2.18 7.78
N LEU A 109 6.69 1.67 7.97
CA LEU A 109 5.54 2.13 7.18
C LEU A 109 5.31 3.62 7.38
N ASN A 110 5.39 4.10 8.62
CA ASN A 110 5.22 5.53 8.87
C ASN A 110 6.36 6.36 8.25
N GLN A 111 7.58 5.82 8.19
CA GLN A 111 8.67 6.46 7.48
C GLN A 111 8.39 6.56 5.98
N VAL A 112 7.86 5.50 5.38
CA VAL A 112 7.48 5.49 3.96
C VAL A 112 6.38 6.51 3.69
N ILE A 113 5.35 6.53 4.54
CA ILE A 113 4.24 7.48 4.42
C ILE A 113 4.77 8.91 4.41
N ALA A 114 5.69 9.23 5.34
CA ALA A 114 6.29 10.54 5.42
C ALA A 114 7.16 10.85 4.19
N ALA A 115 7.96 9.88 3.75
CA ALA A 115 8.86 10.06 2.60
C ALA A 115 8.07 10.31 1.32
N LEU A 116 6.90 9.69 1.17
CA LEU A 116 6.05 9.87 0.00
C LEU A 116 5.11 11.07 0.13
N GLY A 117 5.09 11.73 1.29
CA GLY A 117 4.24 12.89 1.51
C GLY A 117 2.75 12.58 1.51
N LEU A 118 2.37 11.37 1.95
CA LEU A 118 0.97 10.95 1.95
C LEU A 118 0.24 11.46 3.18
N SER A 119 -1.04 11.80 3.00
CA SER A 119 -1.94 12.16 4.09
C SER A 119 -3.17 11.26 4.03
N GLY A 120 -3.90 11.15 5.16
CA GLY A 120 -5.08 10.26 5.19
C GLY A 120 -4.72 8.79 5.27
N VAL A 121 -3.51 8.47 5.71
CA VAL A 121 -3.06 7.11 5.93
C VAL A 121 -2.14 7.09 7.15
N ARG A 122 -2.24 6.04 7.94
CA ARG A 122 -1.41 5.87 9.13
C ARG A 122 -1.18 4.38 9.39
N ALA A 123 -0.04 4.06 9.97
CA ALA A 123 0.26 2.72 10.42
C ALA A 123 0.24 2.69 11.94
N ILE A 124 -0.42 1.68 12.52
CA ILE A 124 -0.63 1.55 13.95
C ILE A 124 -0.19 0.17 14.41
N HIS A 125 0.56 0.12 15.50
CA HIS A 125 0.91 -1.13 16.16
C HIS A 125 -0.34 -1.69 16.85
N ALA A 126 -0.70 -2.93 16.55
CA ALA A 126 -1.84 -3.58 17.16
C ALA A 126 -1.59 -5.07 17.21
N ARG A 127 -1.83 -5.67 18.36
CA ARG A 127 -1.76 -7.12 18.52
C ARG A 127 -3.00 -7.76 17.92
N ALA A 128 -2.96 -9.07 17.72
CA ALA A 128 -4.09 -9.80 17.14
C ALA A 128 -5.39 -9.57 17.89
N GLU A 129 -5.35 -9.60 19.25
CA GLU A 129 -6.54 -9.35 20.05
C GLU A 129 -7.05 -7.91 19.92
N GLU A 130 -6.12 -6.95 19.82
CA GLU A 130 -6.48 -5.54 19.62
C GLU A 130 -7.09 -5.34 18.24
N GLN A 131 -6.55 -6.03 17.23
CA GLN A 131 -7.09 -5.96 15.89
C GLN A 131 -8.50 -6.54 15.84
N ALA A 132 -8.77 -7.60 16.60
CA ALA A 132 -10.11 -8.17 16.70
C ALA A 132 -11.08 -7.20 17.37
N LEU A 133 -10.60 -6.38 18.32
CA LEU A 133 -11.43 -5.42 19.04
C LEU A 133 -11.79 -4.18 18.21
N VAL A 134 -11.09 -3.91 17.11
CA VAL A 134 -11.44 -2.79 16.24
C VAL A 134 -12.57 -3.16 15.25
N ARG A 135 -13.45 -4.03 15.71
CA ARG A 135 -14.60 -4.48 14.91
C ARG A 135 -15.45 -3.31 14.39
N GLY A 136 -15.62 -2.28 15.20
CA GLY A 136 -16.38 -1.09 14.81
C GLY A 136 -15.81 -0.40 13.58
N PHE A 137 -14.49 -0.40 13.43
CA PHE A 137 -13.85 0.12 12.22
C PHE A 137 -14.17 -0.75 11.01
N ARG A 138 -14.13 -2.08 11.21
CA ARG A 138 -14.38 -3.02 10.11
C ARG A 138 -15.78 -2.87 9.55
N ASP A 139 -16.73 -2.54 10.41
CA ASP A 139 -18.12 -2.35 10.00
C ASP A 139 -18.34 -1.07 9.23
N SER A 140 -17.37 -0.14 9.26
CA SER A 140 -17.44 1.11 8.50
C SER A 140 -16.85 0.99 7.09
N PHE A 141 -16.36 -0.18 6.71
CA PHE A 141 -15.78 -0.38 5.40
C PHE A 141 -16.82 -0.62 4.34
N ASP A 142 -16.51 -0.05 3.23
CA ASP A 142 -17.36 -0.17 2.06
C ASP A 142 -16.92 -1.36 1.18
#